data_cceff1641ca54bb757a3d09029e85e1a
#
_entry.id   cceff1641ca54bb757a3d09029e85e1a
#
_cell.length_a   1.000
_cell.length_b   1.000
_cell.length_c   1.000
_cell.angle_alpha   90.00
_cell.angle_beta   90.00
_cell.angle_gamma   90.00
#
_symmetry.space_group_name_H-M   'P 1'
#
loop_
_entity.id
_entity.type
_entity.pdbx_description
1 polymer ?
#
loop_
_entity_poly.entity_id
_entity_poly.type
_entity_poly.pdbx_seq_one_letter_code
_entity_poly.pdbx_strand_id
1 'polypeptide(L)'
;MRYLTQSMLIFAVILVGFLPLPGFAEQELVQKNSAEGLVLTAEERRYLQQKQQLSMCVNPDAMPIGKIEAGKNIGLSADFIHLLAEKINIPVLLITSQSWLESLQLAEQRQCDILVLAMATPERKKFLDFTDDYLSFPLAIAVSKKQKFISRIEEVLDKQLGIEKGDAYAELLHLLYPAIDLVEVESLHAGLDKVSRNQLYGMIGTLPDISYTLQNQYIGELKIAGKLQQQSNLGIATRNDEPLLAGIFNKAIA
;
A
#
# COMPACT_ATOMS: atom_id res chain seq x y z
N MET A 1 23.94 33.25 -84.80
CA MET A 1 24.33 32.12 -85.66
C MET A 1 23.72 30.88 -85.10
N ARG A 2 22.76 30.34 -85.86
CA ARG A 2 22.57 28.87 -86.14
C ARG A 2 22.31 27.98 -84.92
N TYR A 3 21.39 27.04 -84.90
CA TYR A 3 20.28 26.57 -85.75
C TYR A 3 19.23 25.88 -84.92
N LEU A 4 18.00 25.98 -85.31
CA LEU A 4 16.85 25.14 -85.04
C LEU A 4 17.16 23.63 -85.17
N THR A 5 16.55 22.80 -84.33
CA THR A 5 15.90 21.61 -84.86
C THR A 5 14.72 21.23 -83.93
N GLN A 6 13.54 21.24 -84.49
CA GLN A 6 12.32 20.58 -84.01
C GLN A 6 12.52 19.07 -83.96
N SER A 7 11.94 18.44 -82.93
CA SER A 7 11.50 17.05 -83.05
C SER A 7 10.23 16.85 -82.28
N MET A 8 9.22 16.55 -83.01
CA MET A 8 7.87 16.12 -82.67
C MET A 8 7.97 14.71 -82.02
N LEU A 9 7.37 14.50 -80.88
CA LEU A 9 7.08 13.14 -80.33
C LEU A 9 5.71 13.10 -79.67
N ILE A 10 4.82 12.51 -80.36
CA ILE A 10 3.67 11.66 -80.16
C ILE A 10 3.23 11.49 -78.72
N PHE A 11 2.04 12.01 -78.37
CA PHE A 11 1.23 11.68 -77.21
C PHE A 11 0.71 10.27 -77.36
N ALA A 12 1.19 9.38 -76.54
CA ALA A 12 0.53 8.09 -76.24
C ALA A 12 -0.31 8.23 -74.93
N VAL A 13 -1.60 8.32 -75.13
CA VAL A 13 -2.57 8.24 -73.97
C VAL A 13 -2.61 6.83 -73.51
N ILE A 14 -2.00 6.56 -72.37
CA ILE A 14 -2.19 5.30 -71.63
C ILE A 14 -3.38 5.48 -70.69
N LEU A 15 -4.46 4.81 -71.04
CA LEU A 15 -5.64 4.67 -70.20
C LEU A 15 -5.30 3.64 -69.09
N VAL A 16 -4.88 4.13 -67.89
CA VAL A 16 -4.72 3.27 -66.73
C VAL A 16 -6.07 3.10 -66.09
N GLY A 17 -6.60 1.91 -66.24
CA GLY A 17 -7.86 1.49 -65.58
C GLY A 17 -7.72 1.56 -64.06
N PHE A 18 -8.58 2.32 -63.46
CA PHE A 18 -8.76 2.33 -62.00
C PHE A 18 -9.38 0.98 -61.58
N LEU A 19 -8.54 0.07 -61.08
CA LEU A 19 -9.00 -1.07 -60.30
C LEU A 19 -9.26 -0.57 -58.86
N PRO A 20 -10.42 -0.80 -58.25
CA PRO A 20 -10.65 -0.49 -56.87
C PRO A 20 -9.76 -1.41 -56.01
N LEU A 21 -8.83 -0.80 -55.27
CA LEU A 21 -8.09 -1.49 -54.22
C LEU A 21 -9.11 -2.00 -53.18
N PRO A 22 -8.94 -3.26 -52.69
CA PRO A 22 -9.78 -3.77 -51.63
C PRO A 22 -9.58 -2.91 -50.40
N GLY A 23 -10.70 -2.57 -49.75
CA GLY A 23 -10.79 -1.70 -48.62
C GLY A 23 -9.72 -2.03 -47.56
N PHE A 24 -9.03 -1.00 -47.14
CA PHE A 24 -8.36 -1.02 -45.85
C PHE A 24 -9.43 -1.35 -44.82
N ALA A 25 -9.43 -2.61 -44.38
CA ALA A 25 -10.11 -2.97 -43.17
C ALA A 25 -9.58 -2.03 -42.09
N GLU A 26 -10.45 -1.21 -41.60
CA GLU A 26 -10.29 -0.44 -40.39
C GLU A 26 -9.92 -1.46 -39.32
N GLN A 27 -8.61 -1.61 -39.07
CA GLN A 27 -8.15 -2.33 -37.90
C GLN A 27 -8.62 -1.48 -36.72
N GLU A 28 -9.79 -1.85 -36.19
CA GLU A 28 -10.12 -1.54 -34.82
C GLU A 28 -8.89 -1.85 -34.01
N LEU A 29 -8.24 -0.82 -33.51
CA LEU A 29 -7.35 -0.88 -32.39
C LEU A 29 -8.20 -1.39 -31.23
N VAL A 30 -8.37 -2.71 -31.17
CA VAL A 30 -8.76 -3.40 -29.95
C VAL A 30 -7.68 -3.04 -28.94
N GLN A 31 -7.95 -1.99 -28.22
CA GLN A 31 -7.19 -1.57 -27.07
C GLN A 31 -7.10 -2.79 -26.18
N LYS A 32 -5.94 -3.41 -26.15
CA LYS A 32 -5.62 -4.59 -25.33
C LYS A 32 -5.61 -4.18 -23.86
N ASN A 33 -6.80 -3.82 -23.34
CA ASN A 33 -7.10 -3.62 -21.95
C ASN A 33 -7.67 -4.92 -21.41
N SER A 34 -6.82 -5.84 -21.11
CA SER A 34 -7.16 -6.94 -20.22
C SER A 34 -5.91 -7.33 -19.48
N ALA A 35 -5.76 -6.80 -18.27
CA ALA A 35 -5.18 -7.59 -17.22
C ALA A 35 -6.00 -8.88 -17.18
N GLU A 36 -5.43 -9.99 -17.61
CA GLU A 36 -6.08 -11.28 -17.60
C GLU A 36 -6.57 -11.57 -16.18
N GLY A 37 -7.88 -11.60 -15.98
CA GLY A 37 -8.52 -12.06 -14.77
C GLY A 37 -9.43 -11.09 -13.99
N LEU A 38 -9.30 -9.77 -14.12
CA LEU A 38 -10.13 -8.85 -13.32
C LEU A 38 -11.52 -8.62 -13.94
N VAL A 39 -12.58 -9.12 -13.28
CA VAL A 39 -13.97 -8.95 -13.71
C VAL A 39 -14.68 -7.89 -12.88
N LEU A 40 -14.74 -6.67 -13.38
CA LEU A 40 -15.50 -5.57 -12.79
C LEU A 40 -16.92 -5.52 -13.36
N THR A 41 -17.90 -5.14 -12.52
CA THR A 41 -19.26 -4.84 -12.95
C THR A 41 -19.32 -3.56 -13.80
N ALA A 42 -20.42 -3.32 -14.48
CA ALA A 42 -20.61 -2.06 -15.22
C ALA A 42 -20.63 -0.83 -14.30
N GLU A 43 -21.12 -1.00 -13.07
CA GLU A 43 -21.15 0.06 -12.05
C GLU A 43 -19.74 0.39 -11.55
N GLU A 44 -18.93 -0.62 -11.20
CA GLU A 44 -17.54 -0.44 -10.75
C GLU A 44 -16.67 0.22 -11.84
N ARG A 45 -16.83 -0.21 -13.11
CA ARG A 45 -16.12 0.46 -14.23
C ARG A 45 -16.51 1.92 -14.38
N ARG A 46 -17.81 2.24 -14.28
CA ARG A 46 -18.30 3.62 -14.35
C ARG A 46 -17.75 4.45 -13.18
N TYR A 47 -17.75 3.88 -11.98
CA TYR A 47 -17.21 4.52 -10.80
C TYR A 47 -15.72 4.88 -11.01
N LEU A 48 -14.86 3.94 -11.42
CA LEU A 48 -13.44 4.18 -11.68
C LEU A 48 -13.22 5.24 -12.78
N GLN A 49 -14.04 5.23 -13.84
CA GLN A 49 -13.99 6.25 -14.91
C GLN A 49 -14.33 7.65 -14.39
N GLN A 50 -15.27 7.77 -13.46
CA GLN A 50 -15.63 9.05 -12.85
C GLN A 50 -14.60 9.51 -11.81
N LYS A 51 -14.06 8.58 -11.04
CA LYS A 51 -13.07 8.83 -9.99
C LYS A 51 -11.73 9.31 -10.55
N GLN A 52 -11.28 8.78 -11.67
CA GLN A 52 -10.07 9.11 -12.42
C GLN A 52 -8.74 8.88 -11.69
N GLN A 53 -8.66 9.12 -10.39
CA GLN A 53 -7.50 8.84 -9.55
C GLN A 53 -7.94 8.55 -8.11
N LEU A 54 -7.10 7.82 -7.37
CA LEU A 54 -7.27 7.58 -5.94
C LEU A 54 -6.15 8.27 -5.16
N SER A 55 -6.50 8.78 -3.98
CA SER A 55 -5.53 9.25 -2.99
C SER A 55 -5.25 8.15 -1.98
N MET A 56 -3.97 7.94 -1.62
CA MET A 56 -3.59 6.96 -0.62
C MET A 56 -2.79 7.57 0.51
N CYS A 57 -2.99 7.06 1.72
CA CYS A 57 -2.11 7.22 2.86
C CYS A 57 -1.47 5.88 3.24
N VAL A 58 -0.28 5.93 3.80
CA VAL A 58 0.50 4.77 4.24
C VAL A 58 1.15 5.06 5.59
N ASN A 59 1.64 4.04 6.30
CA ASN A 59 2.56 4.29 7.41
C ASN A 59 3.88 4.87 6.84
N PRO A 60 4.30 6.07 7.27
CA PRO A 60 5.48 6.73 6.69
C PRO A 60 6.82 6.13 7.13
N ASP A 61 6.85 5.25 8.16
CA ASP A 61 8.09 4.73 8.73
C ASP A 61 7.95 3.30 9.29
N ALA A 62 7.62 2.34 8.43
CA ALA A 62 7.43 0.92 8.76
C ALA A 62 8.16 -0.01 7.77
N MET A 63 9.47 0.23 7.55
CA MET A 63 10.28 -0.67 6.68
C MET A 63 10.46 -2.06 7.28
N PRO A 64 10.36 -3.13 6.49
CA PRO A 64 10.32 -3.21 5.01
C PRO A 64 8.91 -3.09 4.42
N ILE A 65 7.87 -2.92 5.25
CA ILE A 65 6.47 -2.91 4.81
C ILE A 65 6.19 -1.64 4.02
N GLY A 66 6.57 -0.48 4.53
CA GLY A 66 6.38 0.79 3.83
C GLY A 66 7.12 1.95 4.47
N LYS A 67 7.50 2.93 3.64
CA LYS A 67 8.11 4.17 4.08
C LYS A 67 7.82 5.28 3.07
N ILE A 68 7.71 6.51 3.56
CA ILE A 68 7.75 7.70 2.71
C ILE A 68 9.17 8.24 2.66
N GLU A 69 9.80 8.17 1.51
CA GLU A 69 11.15 8.69 1.28
C GLU A 69 11.19 9.61 0.06
N ALA A 70 11.69 10.82 0.23
CA ALA A 70 11.71 11.85 -0.82
C ALA A 70 10.34 12.06 -1.51
N GLY A 71 9.24 12.00 -0.73
CA GLY A 71 7.88 12.16 -1.23
C GLY A 71 7.33 10.96 -2.01
N LYS A 72 7.96 9.80 -1.91
CA LYS A 72 7.52 8.56 -2.57
C LYS A 72 7.26 7.47 -1.53
N ASN A 73 6.24 6.66 -1.76
CA ASN A 73 6.07 5.41 -1.04
C ASN A 73 7.08 4.39 -1.56
N ILE A 74 7.78 3.72 -0.67
CA ILE A 74 8.72 2.63 -0.94
C ILE A 74 8.44 1.44 -0.04
N GLY A 75 8.96 0.27 -0.41
CA GLY A 75 8.77 -0.99 0.33
C GLY A 75 7.59 -1.81 -0.20
N LEU A 76 7.24 -2.85 0.53
CA LEU A 76 6.24 -3.84 0.12
C LEU A 76 4.88 -3.20 -0.22
N SER A 77 4.44 -2.20 0.55
CA SER A 77 3.20 -1.48 0.29
C SER A 77 3.19 -0.75 -1.05
N ALA A 78 4.35 -0.22 -1.46
CA ALA A 78 4.50 0.45 -2.75
C ALA A 78 4.38 -0.53 -3.91
N ASP A 79 5.02 -1.69 -3.81
CA ASP A 79 4.97 -2.72 -4.86
C ASP A 79 3.54 -3.27 -5.00
N PHE A 80 2.87 -3.58 -3.89
CA PHE A 80 1.49 -4.06 -3.90
C PHE A 80 0.52 -3.05 -4.52
N ILE A 81 0.55 -1.79 -4.06
CA ILE A 81 -0.41 -0.81 -4.57
C ILE A 81 -0.15 -0.48 -6.05
N HIS A 82 1.10 -0.52 -6.49
CA HIS A 82 1.44 -0.35 -7.89
C HIS A 82 0.80 -1.44 -8.77
N LEU A 83 0.97 -2.71 -8.39
CA LEU A 83 0.34 -3.85 -9.08
C LEU A 83 -1.18 -3.76 -9.10
N LEU A 84 -1.80 -3.40 -7.97
CA LEU A 84 -3.25 -3.26 -7.89
C LEU A 84 -3.76 -2.07 -8.71
N ALA A 85 -3.07 -0.94 -8.67
CA ALA A 85 -3.40 0.24 -9.46
C ALA A 85 -3.34 -0.03 -10.98
N GLU A 86 -2.33 -0.78 -11.42
CA GLU A 86 -2.24 -1.25 -12.82
C GLU A 86 -3.39 -2.20 -13.17
N LYS A 87 -3.71 -3.17 -12.28
CA LYS A 87 -4.76 -4.17 -12.49
C LYS A 87 -6.15 -3.52 -12.60
N ILE A 88 -6.45 -2.49 -11.80
CA ILE A 88 -7.71 -1.75 -11.87
C ILE A 88 -7.67 -0.54 -12.81
N ASN A 89 -6.53 -0.26 -13.40
CA ASN A 89 -6.29 0.83 -14.36
C ASN A 89 -6.70 2.22 -13.84
N ILE A 90 -6.25 2.55 -12.62
CA ILE A 90 -6.46 3.87 -12.01
C ILE A 90 -5.16 4.37 -11.34
N PRO A 91 -4.73 5.61 -11.59
CA PRO A 91 -3.56 6.17 -10.90
C PRO A 91 -3.84 6.36 -9.40
N VAL A 92 -2.84 6.10 -8.58
CA VAL A 92 -2.88 6.29 -7.13
C VAL A 92 -1.86 7.36 -6.72
N LEU A 93 -2.34 8.41 -6.05
CA LEU A 93 -1.55 9.54 -5.59
C LEU A 93 -1.26 9.41 -4.10
N LEU A 94 0.01 9.49 -3.70
CA LEU A 94 0.41 9.51 -2.30
C LEU A 94 0.06 10.85 -1.65
N ILE A 95 -0.63 10.80 -0.53
CA ILE A 95 -0.77 11.92 0.42
C ILE A 95 0.26 11.67 1.52
N THR A 96 1.22 12.58 1.66
CA THR A 96 2.30 12.44 2.64
C THR A 96 1.83 12.77 4.05
N SER A 97 2.32 12.01 5.02
CA SER A 97 2.10 12.19 6.46
C SER A 97 3.42 12.07 7.22
N GLN A 98 3.45 12.52 8.48
CA GLN A 98 4.62 12.46 9.34
C GLN A 98 4.56 11.29 10.33
N SER A 99 3.37 10.69 10.53
CA SER A 99 3.16 9.57 11.44
C SER A 99 1.99 8.69 10.97
N TRP A 100 1.93 7.47 11.50
CA TRP A 100 0.78 6.59 11.26
C TRP A 100 -0.53 7.19 11.77
N LEU A 101 -0.50 7.81 12.94
CA LEU A 101 -1.69 8.50 13.50
C LEU A 101 -2.19 9.60 12.55
N GLU A 102 -1.29 10.39 11.98
CA GLU A 102 -1.67 11.42 11.00
C GLU A 102 -2.29 10.79 9.75
N SER A 103 -1.75 9.69 9.24
CA SER A 103 -2.35 8.95 8.11
C SER A 103 -3.78 8.50 8.40
N LEU A 104 -4.06 8.01 9.60
CA LEU A 104 -5.41 7.66 10.03
C LEU A 104 -6.33 8.87 10.10
N GLN A 105 -5.85 10.00 10.64
CA GLN A 105 -6.62 11.25 10.71
C GLN A 105 -6.95 11.81 9.33
N LEU A 106 -5.99 11.75 8.39
CA LEU A 106 -6.22 12.15 6.99
C LEU A 106 -7.30 11.29 6.32
N ALA A 107 -7.30 9.99 6.60
CA ALA A 107 -8.33 9.08 6.09
C ALA A 107 -9.71 9.35 6.73
N GLU A 108 -9.78 9.59 8.03
CA GLU A 108 -11.00 9.98 8.72
C GLU A 108 -11.58 11.29 8.17
N GLN A 109 -10.70 12.25 7.86
CA GLN A 109 -11.05 13.54 7.23
C GLN A 109 -11.33 13.43 5.72
N ARG A 110 -11.36 12.22 5.14
CA ARG A 110 -11.63 11.98 3.72
C ARG A 110 -10.57 12.54 2.76
N GLN A 111 -9.37 12.81 3.24
CA GLN A 111 -8.25 13.27 2.40
C GLN A 111 -7.54 12.10 1.70
N CYS A 112 -7.65 10.88 2.23
CA CYS A 112 -7.20 9.66 1.59
C CYS A 112 -8.40 8.78 1.23
N ASP A 113 -8.46 8.29 0.00
CA ASP A 113 -9.45 7.32 -0.44
C ASP A 113 -9.15 5.94 0.13
N ILE A 114 -7.86 5.63 0.29
CA ILE A 114 -7.38 4.34 0.78
C ILE A 114 -6.24 4.48 1.78
N LEU A 115 -6.19 3.53 2.74
CA LEU A 115 -5.02 3.24 3.57
C LEU A 115 -4.49 1.87 3.17
N VAL A 116 -3.22 1.81 2.78
CA VAL A 116 -2.59 0.56 2.33
C VAL A 116 -2.03 -0.17 3.55
N LEU A 117 -2.30 -1.48 3.64
CA LEU A 117 -1.86 -2.36 4.73
C LEU A 117 -2.36 -1.90 6.10
N ALA A 118 -3.66 -1.74 6.23
CA ALA A 118 -4.33 -1.39 7.46
C ALA A 118 -5.08 -2.59 8.07
N MET A 119 -5.01 -2.72 9.38
CA MET A 119 -5.78 -3.69 10.16
C MET A 119 -7.16 -3.13 10.48
N ALA A 120 -8.21 -3.94 10.33
CA ALA A 120 -9.57 -3.58 10.69
C ALA A 120 -9.75 -3.60 12.22
N THR A 121 -10.30 -2.51 12.78
CA THR A 121 -10.77 -2.44 14.18
C THR A 121 -12.19 -1.89 14.24
N PRO A 122 -12.94 -2.11 15.33
CA PRO A 122 -14.25 -1.51 15.52
C PRO A 122 -14.25 0.01 15.36
N GLU A 123 -13.24 0.70 15.90
CA GLU A 123 -13.12 2.15 15.79
C GLU A 123 -12.89 2.61 14.35
N ARG A 124 -11.99 1.94 13.62
CA ARG A 124 -11.71 2.27 12.22
C ARG A 124 -12.89 2.00 11.30
N LYS A 125 -13.70 0.96 11.58
CA LYS A 125 -14.92 0.64 10.82
C LYS A 125 -16.01 1.70 10.93
N LYS A 126 -15.90 2.67 11.82
CA LYS A 126 -16.81 3.82 11.87
C LYS A 126 -16.67 4.74 10.66
N PHE A 127 -15.49 4.78 10.05
CA PHE A 127 -15.20 5.66 8.91
C PHE A 127 -14.52 4.96 7.72
N LEU A 128 -14.17 3.69 7.84
CA LEU A 128 -13.53 2.90 6.79
C LEU A 128 -14.27 1.58 6.56
N ASP A 129 -14.28 1.13 5.31
CA ASP A 129 -14.50 -0.25 4.91
C ASP A 129 -13.15 -0.92 4.67
N PHE A 130 -13.13 -2.26 4.61
CA PHE A 130 -11.90 -3.03 4.47
C PHE A 130 -12.06 -4.12 3.42
N THR A 131 -11.00 -4.38 2.69
CA THR A 131 -10.87 -5.63 1.91
C THR A 131 -10.72 -6.83 2.83
N ASP A 132 -10.76 -8.02 2.26
CA ASP A 132 -10.23 -9.20 2.92
C ASP A 132 -8.73 -9.01 3.20
N ASP A 133 -8.26 -9.65 4.28
CA ASP A 133 -6.85 -9.61 4.64
C ASP A 133 -6.03 -10.41 3.61
N TYR A 134 -4.97 -9.82 3.08
CA TYR A 134 -4.08 -10.47 2.11
C TYR A 134 -2.63 -10.62 2.59
N LEU A 135 -2.30 -10.00 3.72
CA LEU A 135 -1.03 -10.17 4.41
C LEU A 135 -1.26 -10.40 5.90
N SER A 136 -0.40 -11.22 6.51
CA SER A 136 -0.43 -11.48 7.95
C SER A 136 0.99 -11.57 8.48
N PHE A 137 1.28 -10.80 9.53
CA PHE A 137 2.57 -10.79 10.20
C PHE A 137 2.42 -11.08 11.69
N PRO A 138 3.29 -11.93 12.30
CA PRO A 138 3.30 -12.10 13.73
C PRO A 138 3.76 -10.82 14.43
N LEU A 139 3.17 -10.52 15.60
CA LEU A 139 3.67 -9.49 16.49
C LEU A 139 4.88 -10.03 17.26
N ALA A 140 5.81 -9.14 17.57
CA ALA A 140 7.01 -9.46 18.33
C ALA A 140 7.30 -8.37 19.36
N ILE A 141 8.12 -8.72 20.37
CA ILE A 141 8.61 -7.80 21.39
C ILE A 141 10.12 -7.67 21.24
N ALA A 142 10.58 -6.44 20.97
CA ALA A 142 11.97 -6.07 21.03
C ALA A 142 12.33 -5.59 22.44
N VAL A 143 13.46 -6.05 22.97
CA VAL A 143 13.95 -5.68 24.31
C VAL A 143 15.47 -5.46 24.25
N SER A 144 16.03 -4.89 25.34
CA SER A 144 17.49 -4.87 25.52
C SER A 144 18.07 -6.29 25.45
N LYS A 145 19.24 -6.43 24.82
CA LYS A 145 19.94 -7.73 24.67
C LYS A 145 20.15 -8.44 26.00
N LYS A 146 20.21 -7.71 27.12
CA LYS A 146 20.40 -8.25 28.48
C LYS A 146 19.16 -8.92 29.05
N GLN A 147 17.97 -8.65 28.51
CA GLN A 147 16.72 -9.24 29.00
C GLN A 147 16.62 -10.72 28.62
N LYS A 148 15.81 -11.48 29.36
CA LYS A 148 15.54 -12.89 29.08
C LYS A 148 14.63 -13.02 27.85
N PHE A 149 14.51 -14.24 27.34
CA PHE A 149 13.50 -14.61 26.37
C PHE A 149 12.11 -14.55 27.01
N ILE A 150 11.12 -14.10 26.29
CA ILE A 150 9.72 -13.97 26.70
C ILE A 150 8.94 -15.07 25.98
N SER A 151 8.50 -16.09 26.72
CA SER A 151 7.76 -17.19 26.14
C SER A 151 6.29 -16.83 25.92
N ARG A 152 5.74 -15.99 26.80
CA ARG A 152 4.35 -15.53 26.77
C ARG A 152 4.26 -14.10 27.24
N ILE A 153 3.30 -13.34 26.69
CA ILE A 153 3.08 -11.93 27.01
C ILE A 153 2.78 -11.71 28.51
N GLU A 154 2.17 -12.69 29.16
CA GLU A 154 1.81 -12.65 30.59
C GLU A 154 3.03 -12.48 31.50
N GLU A 155 4.23 -12.83 31.04
CA GLU A 155 5.48 -12.67 31.81
C GLU A 155 5.92 -11.20 31.95
N VAL A 156 5.31 -10.30 31.17
CA VAL A 156 5.73 -8.89 31.04
C VAL A 156 4.56 -7.90 31.12
N LEU A 157 3.40 -8.33 31.58
CA LEU A 157 2.22 -7.45 31.72
C LEU A 157 2.46 -6.31 32.73
N ASP A 158 3.34 -6.52 33.72
CA ASP A 158 3.75 -5.54 34.73
C ASP A 158 4.88 -4.61 34.23
N LYS A 159 5.31 -4.73 32.99
CA LYS A 159 6.39 -3.95 32.39
C LYS A 159 5.83 -2.93 31.40
N GLN A 160 6.47 -1.77 31.33
CA GLN A 160 6.14 -0.74 30.35
C GLN A 160 6.58 -1.18 28.96
N LEU A 161 5.62 -1.46 28.09
CA LEU A 161 5.83 -1.86 26.71
C LEU A 161 5.43 -0.71 25.78
N GLY A 162 6.33 -0.31 24.88
CA GLY A 162 6.03 0.68 23.86
C GLY A 162 5.15 0.09 22.77
N ILE A 163 4.25 0.92 22.25
CA ILE A 163 3.46 0.66 21.05
C ILE A 163 3.29 1.95 20.26
N GLU A 164 3.25 1.87 18.93
CA GLU A 164 3.09 3.06 18.09
C GLU A 164 1.67 3.64 18.25
N LYS A 165 1.58 4.98 18.33
CA LYS A 165 0.30 5.68 18.41
C LYS A 165 -0.59 5.36 17.22
N GLY A 166 -1.86 5.07 17.52
CA GLY A 166 -2.84 4.71 16.49
C GLY A 166 -2.71 3.27 16.00
N ASP A 167 -1.81 2.46 16.57
CA ASP A 167 -1.69 1.07 16.17
C ASP A 167 -2.90 0.26 16.66
N ALA A 168 -3.47 -0.54 15.76
CA ALA A 168 -4.62 -1.38 16.03
C ALA A 168 -4.37 -2.43 17.12
N TYR A 169 -3.10 -2.78 17.34
CA TYR A 169 -2.74 -3.76 18.38
C TYR A 169 -2.96 -3.23 19.79
N ALA A 170 -2.92 -1.92 20.01
CA ALA A 170 -3.19 -1.35 21.32
C ALA A 170 -4.59 -1.74 21.80
N GLU A 171 -5.61 -1.57 20.95
CA GLU A 171 -7.00 -1.98 21.25
C GLU A 171 -7.09 -3.48 21.51
N LEU A 172 -6.49 -4.29 20.65
CA LEU A 172 -6.51 -5.75 20.76
C LEU A 172 -5.82 -6.23 22.04
N LEU A 173 -4.64 -5.69 22.37
CA LEU A 173 -3.89 -6.08 23.54
C LEU A 173 -4.58 -5.66 24.84
N HIS A 174 -5.18 -4.47 24.90
CA HIS A 174 -5.98 -4.06 26.06
C HIS A 174 -7.23 -4.93 26.25
N LEU A 175 -7.87 -5.36 25.15
CA LEU A 175 -9.02 -6.27 25.22
C LEU A 175 -8.62 -7.66 25.78
N LEU A 176 -7.50 -8.20 25.31
CA LEU A 176 -7.02 -9.54 25.69
C LEU A 176 -6.30 -9.54 27.04
N TYR A 177 -5.61 -8.48 27.35
CA TYR A 177 -4.76 -8.31 28.55
C TYR A 177 -5.04 -6.97 29.24
N PRO A 178 -6.17 -6.83 29.97
CA PRO A 178 -6.54 -5.53 30.57
C PRO A 178 -5.50 -4.94 31.54
N ALA A 179 -4.59 -5.78 32.07
CA ALA A 179 -3.52 -5.36 32.98
C ALA A 179 -2.22 -4.94 32.27
N ILE A 180 -2.18 -4.96 30.94
CA ILE A 180 -0.97 -4.62 30.19
C ILE A 180 -0.66 -3.11 30.31
N ASP A 181 0.60 -2.77 30.60
CA ASP A 181 1.07 -1.38 30.67
C ASP A 181 1.67 -0.97 29.31
N LEU A 182 0.82 -0.41 28.45
CA LEU A 182 1.21 0.10 27.13
C LEU A 182 1.51 1.60 27.17
N VAL A 183 2.68 1.97 26.69
CA VAL A 183 3.10 3.36 26.53
C VAL A 183 3.10 3.69 25.03
N GLU A 184 2.21 4.58 24.62
CA GLU A 184 2.17 5.05 23.25
C GLU A 184 3.42 5.88 22.91
N VAL A 185 4.01 5.59 21.75
CA VAL A 185 5.18 6.31 21.19
C VAL A 185 4.88 6.79 19.78
N GLU A 186 5.61 7.81 19.33
CA GLU A 186 5.34 8.45 18.04
C GLU A 186 5.65 7.55 16.83
N SER A 187 6.63 6.64 16.95
CA SER A 187 7.01 5.68 15.92
C SER A 187 7.71 4.47 16.53
N LEU A 188 7.86 3.39 15.73
CA LEU A 188 8.65 2.21 16.12
C LEU A 188 10.08 2.62 16.53
N HIS A 189 10.73 3.51 15.76
CA HIS A 189 12.07 4.00 16.06
C HIS A 189 12.13 4.73 17.42
N ALA A 190 11.19 5.64 17.68
CA ALA A 190 11.12 6.36 18.96
C ALA A 190 10.94 5.41 20.15
N GLY A 191 10.17 4.33 19.98
CA GLY A 191 10.01 3.30 20.98
C GLY A 191 11.28 2.48 21.21
N LEU A 192 11.94 2.03 20.14
CA LEU A 192 13.20 1.26 20.23
C LEU A 192 14.34 2.10 20.85
N ASP A 193 14.41 3.40 20.56
CA ASP A 193 15.33 4.33 21.22
C ASP A 193 15.10 4.38 22.73
N LYS A 194 13.84 4.41 23.17
CA LYS A 194 13.53 4.36 24.61
C LYS A 194 13.92 3.02 25.23
N VAL A 195 13.75 1.90 24.51
CA VAL A 195 14.20 0.58 24.97
C VAL A 195 15.73 0.52 25.09
N SER A 196 16.48 1.03 24.11
CA SER A 196 17.95 1.06 24.17
C SER A 196 18.48 1.86 25.37
N ARG A 197 17.77 2.93 25.74
CA ARG A 197 18.06 3.78 26.91
C ARG A 197 17.48 3.28 28.22
N ASN A 198 16.85 2.09 28.25
CA ASN A 198 16.17 1.51 29.42
C ASN A 198 15.03 2.39 29.96
N GLN A 199 14.39 3.19 29.15
CA GLN A 199 13.21 4.01 29.47
C GLN A 199 11.90 3.22 29.25
N LEU A 200 11.95 2.18 28.43
CA LEU A 200 10.91 1.17 28.26
C LEU A 200 11.53 -0.21 28.43
N TYR A 201 10.73 -1.17 28.89
CA TYR A 201 11.17 -2.56 28.97
C TYR A 201 11.28 -3.20 27.61
N GLY A 202 10.32 -2.94 26.71
CA GLY A 202 10.28 -3.47 25.37
C GLY A 202 9.42 -2.65 24.43
N MET A 203 9.50 -2.95 23.14
CA MET A 203 8.68 -2.36 22.08
C MET A 203 7.92 -3.46 21.34
N ILE A 204 6.62 -3.31 21.20
CA ILE A 204 5.75 -4.20 20.41
C ILE A 204 5.62 -3.63 19.00
N GLY A 205 5.67 -4.51 18.01
CA GLY A 205 5.47 -4.19 16.61
C GLY A 205 5.40 -5.46 15.77
N THR A 206 5.27 -5.34 14.47
CA THR A 206 5.31 -6.51 13.59
C THR A 206 6.72 -7.09 13.53
N LEU A 207 6.81 -8.40 13.38
CA LEU A 207 8.11 -9.07 13.29
C LEU A 207 8.99 -8.52 12.15
N PRO A 208 8.48 -8.27 10.93
CA PRO A 208 9.27 -7.69 9.86
C PRO A 208 9.86 -6.31 10.20
N ASP A 209 9.02 -5.39 10.73
CA ASP A 209 9.45 -4.02 11.03
C ASP A 209 10.51 -4.00 12.13
N ILE A 210 10.28 -4.74 13.22
CA ILE A 210 11.25 -4.89 14.29
C ILE A 210 12.55 -5.51 13.76
N SER A 211 12.46 -6.61 13.01
CA SER A 211 13.66 -7.30 12.49
C SER A 211 14.49 -6.40 11.61
N TYR A 212 13.84 -5.68 10.68
CA TYR A 212 14.51 -4.75 9.79
C TYR A 212 15.20 -3.62 10.56
N THR A 213 14.49 -3.02 11.49
CA THR A 213 15.02 -1.87 12.26
C THR A 213 16.17 -2.28 13.17
N LEU A 214 16.05 -3.44 13.84
CA LEU A 214 17.12 -3.94 14.69
C LEU A 214 18.39 -4.26 13.90
N GLN A 215 18.26 -4.86 12.73
CA GLN A 215 19.40 -5.21 11.87
C GLN A 215 20.13 -3.99 11.30
N ASN A 216 19.43 -2.88 11.10
CA ASN A 216 20.02 -1.69 10.51
C ASN A 216 20.54 -0.68 11.53
N GLN A 217 19.96 -0.62 12.75
CA GLN A 217 20.26 0.48 13.68
C GLN A 217 20.63 0.04 15.10
N TYR A 218 20.23 -1.17 15.57
CA TYR A 218 20.40 -1.59 16.96
C TYR A 218 21.18 -2.89 17.11
N ILE A 219 22.10 -3.17 16.16
CA ILE A 219 22.94 -4.38 16.20
C ILE A 219 23.72 -4.44 17.53
N GLY A 220 23.54 -5.53 18.27
CA GLY A 220 24.26 -5.76 19.52
C GLY A 220 23.66 -5.06 20.75
N GLU A 221 22.70 -4.18 20.60
CA GLU A 221 22.02 -3.46 21.69
C GLU A 221 20.67 -4.10 22.06
N LEU A 222 19.83 -4.29 21.06
CA LEU A 222 18.48 -4.85 21.18
C LEU A 222 18.39 -6.24 20.56
N LYS A 223 17.35 -6.97 20.92
CA LYS A 223 16.99 -8.27 20.36
C LYS A 223 15.48 -8.47 20.34
N ILE A 224 14.99 -9.34 19.48
CA ILE A 224 13.65 -9.90 19.58
C ILE A 224 13.65 -10.91 20.73
N ALA A 225 12.86 -10.67 21.75
CA ALA A 225 12.78 -11.52 22.93
C ALA A 225 11.61 -12.52 22.89
N GLY A 226 10.60 -12.27 22.10
CA GLY A 226 9.44 -13.15 21.97
C GLY A 226 8.56 -12.78 20.79
N LYS A 227 7.69 -13.72 20.40
CA LYS A 227 6.58 -13.51 19.47
C LYS A 227 5.28 -13.63 20.24
N LEU A 228 4.32 -12.80 19.92
CA LEU A 228 2.96 -12.91 20.43
C LEU A 228 2.18 -13.97 19.63
N GLN A 229 1.12 -14.50 20.22
CA GLN A 229 0.18 -15.38 19.51
C GLN A 229 -0.64 -14.62 18.47
N GLN A 230 -0.83 -13.32 18.70
CA GLN A 230 -1.58 -12.42 17.83
C GLN A 230 -0.80 -12.13 16.55
N GLN A 231 -1.56 -11.95 15.48
CA GLN A 231 -1.03 -11.58 14.18
C GLN A 231 -1.63 -10.27 13.70
N SER A 232 -0.86 -9.53 12.96
CA SER A 232 -1.30 -8.38 12.20
C SER A 232 -1.89 -8.87 10.87
N ASN A 233 -3.19 -8.87 10.77
CA ASN A 233 -3.89 -9.18 9.54
C ASN A 233 -4.20 -7.87 8.81
N LEU A 234 -3.68 -7.73 7.58
CA LEU A 234 -3.65 -6.48 6.87
C LEU A 234 -4.36 -6.58 5.52
N GLY A 235 -5.27 -5.64 5.30
CA GLY A 235 -5.96 -5.41 4.05
C GLY A 235 -5.74 -3.98 3.55
N ILE A 236 -6.52 -3.59 2.54
CA ILE A 236 -6.67 -2.19 2.15
C ILE A 236 -7.91 -1.66 2.86
N ALA A 237 -7.75 -0.57 3.63
CA ALA A 237 -8.89 0.17 4.12
C ALA A 237 -9.29 1.23 3.08
N THR A 238 -10.58 1.39 2.86
CA THR A 238 -11.17 2.36 1.94
C THR A 238 -12.14 3.26 2.68
N ARG A 239 -12.36 4.46 2.24
CA ARG A 239 -13.40 5.31 2.85
C ARG A 239 -14.78 4.69 2.66
N ASN A 240 -15.59 4.66 3.72
CA ASN A 240 -16.88 3.97 3.71
C ASN A 240 -18.03 4.74 3.03
N ASP A 241 -17.81 5.99 2.65
CA ASP A 241 -18.73 6.76 1.82
C ASP A 241 -18.53 6.51 0.30
N GLU A 242 -17.58 5.65 -0.06
CA GLU A 242 -17.37 5.13 -1.42
C GLU A 242 -17.42 3.58 -1.44
N PRO A 243 -18.62 2.99 -1.29
CA PRO A 243 -18.78 1.58 -0.94
C PRO A 243 -18.32 0.58 -2.00
N LEU A 244 -18.05 1.02 -3.23
CA LEU A 244 -17.55 0.15 -4.30
C LEU A 244 -16.06 -0.15 -4.17
N LEU A 245 -15.28 0.72 -3.50
CA LEU A 245 -13.82 0.63 -3.47
C LEU A 245 -13.31 -0.67 -2.86
N ALA A 246 -13.81 -1.06 -1.69
CA ALA A 246 -13.36 -2.30 -1.04
C ALA A 246 -13.62 -3.53 -1.92
N GLY A 247 -14.79 -3.59 -2.57
CA GLY A 247 -15.15 -4.67 -3.50
C GLY A 247 -14.26 -4.72 -4.75
N ILE A 248 -13.91 -3.56 -5.31
CA ILE A 248 -13.00 -3.44 -6.45
C ILE A 248 -11.61 -3.96 -6.07
N PHE A 249 -11.07 -3.52 -4.92
CA PHE A 249 -9.76 -3.99 -4.45
C PHE A 249 -9.76 -5.47 -4.11
N ASN A 250 -10.82 -6.03 -3.51
CA ASN A 250 -10.94 -7.48 -3.27
C ASN A 250 -10.83 -8.28 -4.57
N LYS A 251 -11.49 -7.82 -5.63
CA LYS A 251 -11.39 -8.47 -6.95
C LYS A 251 -9.99 -8.34 -7.56
N ALA A 252 -9.30 -7.23 -7.27
CA ALA A 252 -7.94 -7.03 -7.75
C ALA A 252 -6.91 -7.85 -6.97
N ILE A 253 -7.14 -8.11 -5.69
CA ILE A 253 -6.28 -8.94 -4.82
C ILE A 253 -6.41 -10.43 -5.19
N ALA A 254 -7.60 -10.91 -5.54
CA ALA A 254 -7.86 -12.30 -5.93
C ALA A 254 -7.17 -12.67 -7.26
#